data_26974802d7ea55beb20cde4d0d1c410a
#
_entry.id   26974802d7ea55beb20cde4d0d1c410a
#
_cell.length_a   1.000
_cell.length_b   1.000
_cell.length_c   1.000
_cell.angle_alpha   90.00
_cell.angle_beta   90.00
_cell.angle_gamma   90.00
#
_symmetry.space_group_name_H-M   'P 1'
#
loop_
_entity.id
_entity.type
_entity.pdbx_description
1 polymer ?
#
loop_
_entity_poly.entity_id
_entity_poly.type
_entity_poly.pdbx_seq_one_letter_code
_entity_poly.pdbx_strand_id
1 'polypeptide(L)'
;VDAEIKTGNIDIDQIEPLITERTKAISIVHFLGMPVNMDRINEIAKKYGLFVVEDDALAIGTYYKGVHAGLLGDAGCFSFYPIKHMTTAEGGMLITRNEEIATGITRQRAFGVDRTQGERKIPGIYDVTMLGYNYRMNEIQAALGIEQVKRMNEFLKQRKLNYERLYDGLKKIDE
;
A
#
# COMPACT_ATOMS: atom_id res chain seq x y z
N VAL A 1 10.26 5.72 -15.27
CA VAL A 1 9.49 6.98 -15.20
C VAL A 1 10.11 7.85 -14.12
N ASP A 2 10.29 9.14 -14.42
CA ASP A 2 10.87 10.10 -13.47
C ASP A 2 9.79 10.66 -12.54
N ALA A 3 10.18 11.47 -11.56
CA ALA A 3 9.28 12.11 -10.62
C ALA A 3 9.03 13.58 -11.01
N GLU A 4 7.83 14.07 -10.73
CA GLU A 4 7.50 15.49 -10.82
C GLU A 4 8.29 16.29 -9.78
N ILE A 5 8.97 17.33 -10.17
CA ILE A 5 9.77 18.18 -9.27
C ILE A 5 8.93 18.78 -8.13
N LYS A 6 7.66 19.13 -8.38
CA LYS A 6 6.81 19.81 -7.40
C LYS A 6 6.26 18.87 -6.32
N THR A 7 6.01 17.62 -6.66
CA THR A 7 5.29 16.67 -5.78
C THR A 7 6.16 15.51 -5.32
N GLY A 8 7.21 15.17 -6.07
CA GLY A 8 7.98 13.96 -5.89
C GLY A 8 7.23 12.68 -6.30
N ASN A 9 5.98 12.81 -6.75
CA ASN A 9 5.20 11.71 -7.31
C ASN A 9 5.64 11.41 -8.75
N ILE A 10 5.23 10.24 -9.25
CA ILE A 10 5.50 9.80 -10.62
C ILE A 10 5.00 10.83 -11.64
N ASP A 11 5.82 11.16 -12.63
CA ASP A 11 5.41 11.95 -13.80
C ASP A 11 4.54 11.08 -14.72
N ILE A 12 3.23 11.30 -14.65
CA ILE A 12 2.23 10.46 -15.32
C ILE A 12 2.35 10.55 -16.84
N ASP A 13 2.77 11.69 -17.37
CA ASP A 13 2.88 11.89 -18.82
C ASP A 13 3.99 11.05 -19.45
N GLN A 14 4.94 10.57 -18.64
CA GLN A 14 6.00 9.66 -19.08
C GLN A 14 5.57 8.19 -19.09
N ILE A 15 4.40 7.81 -18.55
CA ILE A 15 4.00 6.41 -18.43
C ILE A 15 3.67 5.82 -19.80
N GLU A 16 2.73 6.43 -20.54
CA GLU A 16 2.24 5.87 -21.79
C GLU A 16 3.34 5.58 -22.83
N PRO A 17 4.32 6.48 -23.04
CA PRO A 17 5.42 6.21 -23.99
C PRO A 17 6.30 5.00 -23.63
N LEU A 18 6.28 4.55 -22.37
CA LEU A 18 7.10 3.43 -21.89
C LEU A 18 6.34 2.10 -21.84
N ILE A 19 5.03 2.10 -22.13
CA ILE A 19 4.24 0.87 -22.16
C ILE A 19 4.63 0.03 -23.36
N THR A 20 4.85 -1.26 -23.10
CA THR A 20 5.15 -2.27 -24.13
C THR A 20 4.25 -3.48 -23.93
N GLU A 21 4.29 -4.45 -24.86
CA GLU A 21 3.57 -5.73 -24.74
C GLU A 21 3.96 -6.54 -23.48
N ARG A 22 5.13 -6.26 -22.93
CA ARG A 22 5.62 -6.90 -21.68
C ARG A 22 5.12 -6.21 -20.42
N THR A 23 4.59 -5.00 -20.52
CA THR A 23 4.07 -4.25 -19.37
C THR A 23 2.82 -4.94 -18.84
N LYS A 24 2.77 -5.23 -17.55
CA LYS A 24 1.65 -5.91 -16.88
C LYS A 24 0.99 -5.08 -15.81
N ALA A 25 1.73 -4.14 -15.23
CA ALA A 25 1.22 -3.30 -14.16
C ALA A 25 1.89 -1.93 -14.17
N ILE A 26 1.20 -0.96 -13.59
CA ILE A 26 1.72 0.34 -13.18
C ILE A 26 1.85 0.30 -11.66
N SER A 27 3.07 0.49 -11.16
CA SER A 27 3.31 0.67 -9.71
C SER A 27 3.52 2.15 -9.44
N ILE A 28 2.72 2.71 -8.54
CA ILE A 28 2.80 4.11 -8.11
C ILE A 28 3.10 4.20 -6.62
N VAL A 29 3.71 5.31 -6.22
CA VAL A 29 3.96 5.63 -4.82
C VAL A 29 3.17 6.89 -4.48
N HIS A 30 2.39 6.86 -3.40
CA HIS A 30 1.80 8.08 -2.83
C HIS A 30 2.84 8.76 -1.93
N PHE A 31 3.76 9.49 -2.57
CA PHE A 31 4.96 10.00 -1.90
C PHE A 31 4.61 10.95 -0.76
N LEU A 32 5.17 10.68 0.42
CA LEU A 32 4.90 11.41 1.68
C LEU A 32 3.41 11.59 2.01
N GLY A 33 2.55 10.67 1.53
CA GLY A 33 1.11 10.72 1.73
C GLY A 33 0.37 11.66 0.78
N MET A 34 1.06 12.26 -0.21
CA MET A 34 0.42 13.03 -1.27
C MET A 34 -0.12 12.07 -2.35
N PRO A 35 -1.43 12.03 -2.58
CA PRO A 35 -1.98 11.08 -3.54
C PRO A 35 -1.60 11.46 -4.97
N VAL A 36 -1.23 10.46 -5.76
CA VAL A 36 -1.09 10.58 -7.22
C VAL A 36 -2.45 10.87 -7.85
N ASN A 37 -2.50 11.49 -9.02
CA ASN A 37 -3.74 11.63 -9.78
C ASN A 37 -4.22 10.25 -10.29
N MET A 38 -5.00 9.58 -9.45
CA MET A 38 -5.45 8.20 -9.70
C MET A 38 -6.47 8.09 -10.82
N ASP A 39 -7.21 9.17 -11.14
CA ASP A 39 -8.12 9.15 -12.30
C ASP A 39 -7.31 8.93 -13.58
N ARG A 40 -6.21 9.66 -13.71
CA ARG A 40 -5.35 9.57 -14.89
C ARG A 40 -4.60 8.23 -14.96
N ILE A 41 -4.10 7.74 -13.81
CA ILE A 41 -3.47 6.41 -13.72
C ILE A 41 -4.44 5.31 -14.13
N ASN A 42 -5.66 5.33 -13.60
CA ASN A 42 -6.67 4.31 -13.90
C ASN A 42 -7.18 4.39 -15.35
N GLU A 43 -7.23 5.60 -15.94
CA GLU A 43 -7.52 5.78 -17.36
C GLU A 43 -6.48 5.07 -18.23
N ILE A 44 -5.18 5.31 -17.96
CA ILE A 44 -4.07 4.67 -18.66
C ILE A 44 -4.12 3.14 -18.47
N ALA A 45 -4.24 2.70 -17.23
CA ALA A 45 -4.29 1.28 -16.90
C ALA A 45 -5.44 0.56 -17.65
N LYS A 46 -6.63 1.15 -17.65
CA LYS A 46 -7.79 0.63 -18.38
C LYS A 46 -7.56 0.57 -19.88
N LYS A 47 -6.95 1.61 -20.46
CA LYS A 47 -6.66 1.70 -21.91
C LYS A 47 -5.74 0.57 -22.37
N TYR A 48 -4.76 0.19 -21.53
CA TYR A 48 -3.74 -0.80 -21.88
C TYR A 48 -3.95 -2.17 -21.21
N GLY A 49 -5.03 -2.36 -20.45
CA GLY A 49 -5.31 -3.61 -19.73
C GLY A 49 -4.27 -3.94 -18.66
N LEU A 50 -3.79 -2.94 -17.93
CA LEU A 50 -2.75 -3.06 -16.91
C LEU A 50 -3.34 -3.08 -15.49
N PHE A 51 -2.68 -3.80 -14.58
CA PHE A 51 -2.95 -3.68 -13.15
C PHE A 51 -2.33 -2.41 -12.57
N VAL A 52 -2.94 -1.90 -11.49
CA VAL A 52 -2.41 -0.78 -10.71
C VAL A 52 -2.09 -1.23 -9.30
N VAL A 53 -0.83 -1.08 -8.89
CA VAL A 53 -0.35 -1.37 -7.54
C VAL A 53 0.04 -0.06 -6.86
N GLU A 54 -0.57 0.22 -5.71
CA GLU A 54 -0.29 1.38 -4.89
C GLU A 54 0.75 1.03 -3.83
N ASP A 55 1.86 1.77 -3.78
CA ASP A 55 2.78 1.78 -2.64
C ASP A 55 2.32 2.86 -1.66
N ASP A 56 1.67 2.40 -0.61
CA ASP A 56 1.11 3.22 0.46
C ASP A 56 2.01 3.23 1.71
N ALA A 57 3.27 2.88 1.58
CA ALA A 57 4.20 2.80 2.72
C ALA A 57 4.31 4.11 3.52
N LEU A 58 3.92 5.25 2.92
CA LEU A 58 3.87 6.57 3.56
C LEU A 58 2.46 7.19 3.52
N ALA A 59 1.42 6.44 3.13
CA ALA A 59 0.11 6.98 2.78
C ALA A 59 -1.05 6.48 3.66
N ILE A 60 -0.76 5.86 4.79
CA ILE A 60 -1.83 5.46 5.73
C ILE A 60 -2.60 6.70 6.19
N GLY A 61 -3.93 6.68 6.02
CA GLY A 61 -4.79 7.84 6.29
C GLY A 61 -4.86 8.86 5.15
N THR A 62 -4.27 8.59 3.99
CA THR A 62 -4.41 9.40 2.78
C THR A 62 -5.70 9.05 2.05
N TYR A 63 -6.38 10.08 1.53
CA TYR A 63 -7.60 9.93 0.74
C TYR A 63 -7.49 10.69 -0.58
N TYR A 64 -7.98 10.10 -1.65
CA TYR A 64 -8.17 10.74 -2.95
C TYR A 64 -9.64 10.71 -3.31
N LYS A 65 -10.27 11.89 -3.44
CA LYS A 65 -11.72 12.03 -3.72
C LYS A 65 -12.62 11.19 -2.81
N GLY A 66 -12.27 11.09 -1.53
CA GLY A 66 -13.04 10.37 -0.53
C GLY A 66 -12.78 8.86 -0.46
N VAL A 67 -11.92 8.31 -1.32
CA VAL A 67 -11.49 6.91 -1.28
C VAL A 67 -10.11 6.83 -0.64
N HIS A 68 -9.93 5.90 0.31
CA HIS A 68 -8.65 5.67 0.98
C HIS A 68 -7.61 5.14 -0.01
N ALA A 69 -6.38 5.66 0.06
CA ALA A 69 -5.24 5.14 -0.67
C ALA A 69 -5.06 3.65 -0.38
N GLY A 70 -4.63 2.89 -1.38
CA GLY A 70 -4.61 1.42 -1.34
C GLY A 70 -5.90 0.76 -1.84
N LEU A 71 -6.97 1.55 -2.06
CA LEU A 71 -8.24 1.07 -2.64
C LEU A 71 -8.60 1.79 -3.95
N LEU A 72 -7.64 2.51 -4.52
CA LEU A 72 -7.79 3.30 -5.74
C LEU A 72 -7.36 2.53 -6.99
N GLY A 73 -6.40 1.60 -6.84
CA GLY A 73 -5.98 0.64 -7.83
C GLY A 73 -6.49 -0.78 -7.54
N ASP A 74 -5.79 -1.78 -8.06
CA ASP A 74 -6.12 -3.21 -7.84
C ASP A 74 -5.64 -3.73 -6.49
N ALA A 75 -4.51 -3.21 -5.98
CA ALA A 75 -3.97 -3.56 -4.68
C ALA A 75 -3.14 -2.41 -4.10
N GLY A 76 -3.21 -2.23 -2.79
CA GLY A 76 -2.40 -1.27 -2.04
C GLY A 76 -1.54 -1.94 -0.97
N CYS A 77 -0.29 -1.50 -0.83
CA CYS A 77 0.72 -2.08 0.02
C CYS A 77 1.17 -1.09 1.10
N PHE A 78 0.96 -1.42 2.36
CA PHE A 78 1.36 -0.62 3.52
C PHE A 78 2.57 -1.21 4.21
N SER A 79 3.39 -0.33 4.79
CA SER A 79 4.55 -0.71 5.60
C SER A 79 4.28 -0.40 7.09
N PHE A 80 4.68 -1.32 7.95
CA PHE A 80 4.65 -1.16 9.40
C PHE A 80 6.06 -1.14 10.01
N TYR A 81 7.04 -0.69 9.22
CA TYR A 81 8.40 -0.44 9.68
C TYR A 81 8.43 0.63 10.79
N PRO A 82 9.44 0.66 11.70
CA PRO A 82 9.45 1.53 12.88
C PRO A 82 9.22 3.02 12.65
N ILE A 83 9.67 3.58 11.53
CA ILE A 83 9.53 5.01 11.22
C ILE A 83 8.20 5.38 10.56
N LYS A 84 7.33 4.40 10.30
CA LYS A 84 6.03 4.64 9.66
C LYS A 84 5.01 5.22 10.63
N HIS A 85 3.85 5.60 10.12
CA HIS A 85 2.77 6.22 10.91
C HIS A 85 2.24 5.30 12.01
N MET A 86 2.25 4.01 11.76
CA MET A 86 2.09 2.95 12.75
C MET A 86 3.18 1.89 12.53
N THR A 87 3.53 1.16 13.56
CA THR A 87 4.58 0.15 13.45
C THR A 87 4.21 -1.15 14.17
N THR A 88 4.71 -2.25 13.62
CA THR A 88 4.73 -3.56 14.29
C THR A 88 6.18 -4.04 14.50
N ALA A 89 7.15 -3.13 14.63
CA ALA A 89 8.59 -3.30 14.51
C ALA A 89 8.99 -3.67 13.07
N GLU A 90 8.55 -4.78 12.56
CA GLU A 90 8.57 -5.17 11.15
C GLU A 90 7.19 -5.66 10.76
N GLY A 91 6.78 -5.42 9.51
CA GLY A 91 5.50 -5.86 9.01
C GLY A 91 4.99 -5.04 7.84
N GLY A 92 3.88 -5.47 7.30
CA GLY A 92 3.16 -4.81 6.22
C GLY A 92 1.79 -5.41 6.01
N MET A 93 1.01 -4.78 5.17
CA MET A 93 -0.31 -5.24 4.80
C MET A 93 -0.58 -4.94 3.33
N LEU A 94 -1.17 -5.88 2.65
CA LEU A 94 -1.77 -5.66 1.35
C LEU A 94 -3.29 -5.62 1.51
N ILE A 95 -3.92 -4.63 0.89
CA ILE A 95 -5.38 -4.53 0.80
C ILE A 95 -5.81 -4.53 -0.66
N THR A 96 -6.97 -5.11 -0.94
CA THR A 96 -7.55 -5.18 -2.28
C THR A 96 -9.06 -5.40 -2.20
N ARG A 97 -9.80 -5.00 -3.25
CA ARG A 97 -11.19 -5.39 -3.45
C ARG A 97 -11.35 -6.61 -4.35
N ASN A 98 -10.27 -7.11 -4.91
CA ASN A 98 -10.26 -8.29 -5.77
C ASN A 98 -10.04 -9.54 -4.94
N GLU A 99 -11.05 -10.42 -4.89
CA GLU A 99 -11.03 -11.65 -4.09
C GLU A 99 -9.97 -12.66 -4.57
N GLU A 100 -9.69 -12.69 -5.87
CA GLU A 100 -8.65 -13.56 -6.43
C GLU A 100 -7.26 -13.13 -5.96
N ILE A 101 -6.97 -11.81 -5.99
CA ILE A 101 -5.72 -11.25 -5.45
C ILE A 101 -5.63 -11.55 -3.95
N ALA A 102 -6.69 -11.29 -3.18
CA ALA A 102 -6.71 -11.52 -1.74
C ALA A 102 -6.42 -13.00 -1.38
N THR A 103 -7.07 -13.92 -2.09
CA THR A 103 -6.87 -15.35 -1.91
C THR A 103 -5.45 -15.78 -2.30
N GLY A 104 -4.96 -15.32 -3.45
CA GLY A 104 -3.60 -15.61 -3.93
C GLY A 104 -2.53 -15.16 -2.94
N ILE A 105 -2.59 -13.91 -2.49
CA ILE A 105 -1.64 -13.35 -1.52
C ILE A 105 -1.72 -14.06 -0.16
N THR A 106 -2.93 -14.41 0.29
CA THR A 106 -3.12 -15.16 1.54
C THR A 106 -2.39 -16.51 1.51
N ARG A 107 -2.41 -17.19 0.39
CA ARG A 107 -1.65 -18.43 0.18
C ARG A 107 -0.15 -18.18 0.05
N GLN A 108 0.24 -17.24 -0.79
CA GLN A 108 1.65 -16.93 -1.05
C GLN A 108 2.41 -16.51 0.22
N ARG A 109 1.83 -15.68 1.09
CA ARG A 109 2.47 -15.25 2.34
C ARG A 109 2.68 -16.40 3.34
N ALA A 110 2.05 -17.55 3.12
CA ALA A 110 2.05 -18.72 3.98
C ALA A 110 2.46 -20.01 3.23
N PHE A 111 3.62 -19.96 2.54
CA PHE A 111 4.24 -21.09 1.83
C PHE A 111 3.49 -21.61 0.60
N GLY A 112 2.49 -20.91 0.09
CA GLY A 112 1.70 -21.36 -1.06
C GLY A 112 0.79 -22.56 -0.79
N VAL A 113 0.40 -22.80 0.49
CA VAL A 113 -0.44 -23.93 0.88
C VAL A 113 -1.89 -23.72 0.44
N ASP A 114 -2.55 -24.84 0.14
CA ASP A 114 -3.92 -24.87 -0.39
C ASP A 114 -5.01 -24.53 0.64
N ARG A 115 -4.69 -24.70 1.93
CA ARG A 115 -5.66 -24.52 3.02
C ARG A 115 -5.03 -24.01 4.31
N THR A 116 -5.80 -23.28 5.10
CA THR A 116 -5.39 -22.82 6.42
C THR A 116 -5.30 -23.95 7.43
N GLN A 117 -4.65 -23.72 8.58
CA GLN A 117 -4.51 -24.74 9.62
C GLN A 117 -5.88 -25.22 10.14
N GLY A 118 -6.90 -24.35 10.22
CA GLY A 118 -8.25 -24.70 10.66
C GLY A 118 -9.05 -25.51 9.65
N GLU A 119 -8.70 -25.48 8.38
CA GLU A 119 -9.37 -26.22 7.30
C GLU A 119 -8.79 -27.63 7.10
N ARG A 120 -7.73 -27.98 7.80
CA ARG A 120 -7.07 -29.27 7.67
C ARG A 120 -7.86 -30.36 8.42
N LYS A 121 -8.33 -31.35 7.67
CA LYS A 121 -9.02 -32.54 8.26
C LYS A 121 -8.07 -33.39 9.10
N ILE A 122 -6.79 -33.44 8.72
CA ILE A 122 -5.75 -34.19 9.43
C ILE A 122 -4.60 -33.20 9.69
N PRO A 123 -4.15 -33.04 10.94
CA PRO A 123 -3.03 -32.16 11.26
C PRO A 123 -1.78 -32.53 10.46
N GLY A 124 -1.11 -31.50 9.89
CA GLY A 124 0.11 -31.69 9.13
C GLY A 124 -0.06 -32.06 7.65
N ILE A 125 -1.29 -32.40 7.20
CA ILE A 125 -1.57 -32.73 5.80
C ILE A 125 -2.09 -31.49 5.07
N TYR A 126 -1.36 -31.06 4.05
CA TYR A 126 -1.68 -29.96 3.15
C TYR A 126 -0.92 -30.14 1.83
N ASP A 127 -1.40 -29.48 0.78
CA ASP A 127 -0.70 -29.40 -0.49
C ASP A 127 -0.13 -27.99 -0.71
N VAL A 128 0.99 -27.91 -1.44
CA VAL A 128 1.60 -26.66 -1.90
C VAL A 128 1.20 -26.47 -3.36
N THR A 129 0.32 -25.51 -3.62
CA THR A 129 -0.30 -25.33 -4.94
C THR A 129 0.34 -24.19 -5.75
N MET A 130 1.20 -23.39 -5.11
CA MET A 130 1.90 -22.28 -5.74
C MET A 130 3.20 -21.95 -5.00
N LEU A 131 4.09 -21.18 -5.66
CA LEU A 131 5.24 -20.60 -4.99
C LEU A 131 4.77 -19.70 -3.86
N GLY A 132 5.33 -19.89 -2.67
CA GLY A 132 5.01 -19.09 -1.50
C GLY A 132 6.20 -18.75 -0.65
N TYR A 133 5.99 -17.86 0.31
CA TYR A 133 7.01 -17.30 1.19
C TYR A 133 6.58 -17.45 2.65
N ASN A 134 7.50 -17.25 3.57
CA ASN A 134 7.16 -17.07 4.97
C ASN A 134 7.06 -15.59 5.31
N TYR A 135 5.96 -14.97 4.93
CA TYR A 135 5.65 -13.56 5.19
C TYR A 135 4.49 -13.41 6.18
N ARG A 136 4.36 -14.38 7.10
CA ARG A 136 3.33 -14.33 8.15
C ARG A 136 3.75 -13.33 9.23
N MET A 137 2.84 -12.44 9.60
CA MET A 137 2.96 -11.64 10.81
C MET A 137 2.87 -12.58 12.02
N ASN A 138 3.77 -12.44 12.98
CA ASN A 138 3.71 -13.21 14.23
C ASN A 138 2.79 -12.52 15.26
N GLU A 139 2.44 -13.26 16.33
CA GLU A 139 1.49 -12.80 17.34
C GLU A 139 1.98 -11.55 18.10
N ILE A 140 3.30 -11.39 18.29
CA ILE A 140 3.88 -10.21 18.96
C ILE A 140 3.69 -8.97 18.07
N GLN A 141 3.98 -9.09 16.79
CA GLN A 141 3.75 -8.02 15.81
C GLN A 141 2.26 -7.67 15.69
N ALA A 142 1.39 -8.68 15.68
CA ALA A 142 -0.05 -8.48 15.64
C ALA A 142 -0.56 -7.74 16.89
N ALA A 143 -0.08 -8.10 18.07
CA ALA A 143 -0.44 -7.44 19.33
C ALA A 143 -0.02 -5.97 19.34
N LEU A 144 1.20 -5.66 18.87
CA LEU A 144 1.66 -4.27 18.68
C LEU A 144 0.75 -3.52 17.71
N GLY A 145 0.42 -4.14 16.56
CA GLY A 145 -0.43 -3.55 15.54
C GLY A 145 -1.81 -3.18 16.05
N ILE A 146 -2.44 -4.04 16.87
CA ILE A 146 -3.74 -3.78 17.48
C ILE A 146 -3.71 -2.49 18.30
N GLU A 147 -2.69 -2.29 19.13
CA GLU A 147 -2.56 -1.08 19.94
C GLU A 147 -2.22 0.16 19.12
N GLN A 148 -1.44 0.01 18.06
CA GLN A 148 -1.13 1.10 17.14
C GLN A 148 -2.37 1.57 16.35
N VAL A 149 -3.18 0.65 15.85
CA VAL A 149 -4.43 0.98 15.12
C VAL A 149 -5.40 1.75 16.00
N LYS A 150 -5.56 1.40 17.28
CA LYS A 150 -6.41 2.14 18.23
C LYS A 150 -6.02 3.62 18.36
N ARG A 151 -4.73 3.92 18.19
CA ARG A 151 -4.17 5.28 18.34
C ARG A 151 -4.01 6.02 17.02
N MET A 152 -4.31 5.39 15.88
CA MET A 152 -4.03 5.94 14.56
C MET A 152 -4.66 7.32 14.34
N ASN A 153 -5.94 7.51 14.71
CA ASN A 153 -6.62 8.78 14.55
C ASN A 153 -5.94 9.91 15.32
N GLU A 154 -5.43 9.63 16.53
CA GLU A 154 -4.66 10.59 17.34
C GLU A 154 -3.35 10.95 16.64
N PHE A 155 -2.62 9.96 16.13
CA PHE A 155 -1.36 10.18 15.40
C PHE A 155 -1.57 11.03 14.15
N LEU A 156 -2.58 10.73 13.35
CA LEU A 156 -2.89 11.49 12.14
C LEU A 156 -3.29 12.94 12.48
N LYS A 157 -4.10 13.14 13.52
CA LYS A 157 -4.46 14.49 14.02
C LYS A 157 -3.23 15.27 14.44
N GLN A 158 -2.32 14.68 15.21
CA GLN A 158 -1.10 15.35 15.67
C GLN A 158 -0.16 15.70 14.50
N ARG A 159 -0.02 14.80 13.52
CA ARG A 159 0.77 15.06 12.31
C ARG A 159 0.19 16.22 11.50
N LYS A 160 -1.13 16.29 11.34
CA LYS A 160 -1.80 17.40 10.68
C LYS A 160 -1.54 18.74 11.39
N LEU A 161 -1.68 18.78 12.71
CA LEU A 161 -1.38 19.99 13.50
C LEU A 161 0.09 20.43 13.35
N ASN A 162 1.02 19.49 13.34
CA ASN A 162 2.43 19.79 13.15
C ASN A 162 2.71 20.32 11.74
N TYR A 163 2.11 19.73 10.73
CA TYR A 163 2.19 20.21 9.35
C TYR A 163 1.67 21.66 9.21
N GLU A 164 0.47 21.93 9.74
CA GLU A 164 -0.14 23.26 9.69
C GLU A 164 0.77 24.32 10.36
N ARG A 165 1.35 23.99 11.52
CA ARG A 165 2.30 24.91 12.22
C ARG A 165 3.56 25.19 11.39
N LEU A 166 4.15 24.14 10.80
CA LEU A 166 5.34 24.27 9.95
C LEU A 166 5.02 25.09 8.70
N TYR A 167 3.91 24.78 8.02
CA TYR A 167 3.46 25.47 6.83
C TYR A 167 3.22 26.95 7.08
N ASP A 168 2.53 27.31 8.16
CA ASP A 168 2.27 28.70 8.53
C ASP A 168 3.55 29.45 8.96
N GLY A 169 4.52 28.74 9.53
CA GLY A 169 5.84 29.29 9.84
C GLY A 169 6.65 29.59 8.59
N LEU A 170 6.72 28.62 7.66
CA LEU A 170 7.49 28.72 6.43
C LEU A 170 6.94 29.79 5.48
N LYS A 171 5.61 29.98 5.41
CA LYS A 171 4.99 31.07 4.62
C LYS A 171 5.44 32.48 4.98
N LYS A 172 6.02 32.67 6.17
CA LYS A 172 6.48 33.98 6.66
C LYS A 172 7.95 34.22 6.35
N ILE A 173 8.62 33.26 5.73
CA ILE A 173 10.01 33.38 5.30
C ILE A 173 9.96 33.84 3.85
N ASP A 174 10.25 35.13 3.63
CA ASP A 174 10.50 35.66 2.29
C ASP A 174 11.81 35.05 1.77
N GLU A 175 11.86 34.70 0.46
CA GLU A 175 13.05 34.21 -0.20
C GLU A 175 14.12 35.30 -0.32
#